data_7a00abeb380f0a5d73a668b5bd0feeb6
#
_entry.id   7a00abeb380f0a5d73a668b5bd0feeb6
#
_cell.length_a   1.000
_cell.length_b   1.000
_cell.length_c   1.000
_cell.angle_alpha   90.00
_cell.angle_beta   90.00
_cell.angle_gamma   90.00
#
_symmetry.space_group_name_H-M   'P 1'
#
loop_
_entity.id
_entity.type
_entity.pdbx_description
1 polymer ?
#
loop_
_entity_poly.entity_id
_entity_poly.type
_entity_poly.pdbx_seq_one_letter_code
_entity_poly.pdbx_strand_id
1 'polypeptide(L)'
;MYTDIHSHIIPEVDDGACNMEESLQLLKEMAAQGITSLIATPHFYAEDNHLTPSQHSVVISRKLSELNEKALPLQLPKIKLGHEVHYFSGISQCEEVLPLCFKGGKHFLLELSYNHIGSSVVTEIVDFSLNFGVKPILAHIERYVRHEAFSEVLQIIKEGFAEAQLNCDSVIDKRLRRVSFDLIKQGYVSYLATDAHNTYDRPPRYSEAVEIISKKIGRSELQKLQYNATRLFEETED
;
A
#
# COMPACT_ATOMS: atom_id res chain seq x y z
N MET A 1 12.23 -13.27 6.40
CA MET A 1 11.05 -13.33 5.53
C MET A 1 10.26 -12.06 5.73
N TYR A 2 9.85 -11.40 4.66
CA TYR A 2 9.14 -10.12 4.69
C TYR A 2 7.86 -10.20 3.91
N THR A 3 6.91 -9.34 4.26
CA THR A 3 5.65 -9.13 3.55
C THR A 3 5.60 -7.70 3.04
N ASP A 4 5.31 -7.52 1.76
CA ASP A 4 5.06 -6.22 1.14
C ASP A 4 3.56 -6.01 0.91
N ILE A 5 3.03 -4.87 1.29
CA ILE A 5 1.57 -4.62 1.23
C ILE A 5 1.17 -3.60 0.16
N HIS A 6 2.13 -3.10 -0.60
CA HIS A 6 1.89 -2.08 -1.62
C HIS A 6 2.85 -2.26 -2.80
N SER A 7 2.32 -2.71 -3.94
CA SER A 7 3.11 -2.92 -5.16
C SER A 7 2.25 -2.98 -6.42
N HIS A 8 2.77 -2.49 -7.54
CA HIS A 8 2.12 -2.41 -8.85
C HIS A 8 2.69 -3.45 -9.80
N ILE A 9 2.59 -4.72 -9.39
CA ILE A 9 3.22 -5.85 -10.10
C ILE A 9 2.28 -6.56 -11.09
N ILE A 10 0.99 -6.22 -11.11
CA ILE A 10 0.04 -6.85 -12.03
C ILE A 10 0.26 -6.26 -13.42
N PRO A 11 0.48 -7.08 -14.47
CA PRO A 11 0.90 -6.56 -15.77
C PRO A 11 -0.22 -5.81 -16.50
N GLU A 12 0.11 -4.68 -17.13
CA GLU A 12 -0.77 -3.95 -18.07
C GLU A 12 -2.10 -3.45 -17.43
N VAL A 13 -2.10 -3.04 -16.17
CA VAL A 13 -3.32 -2.56 -15.49
C VAL A 13 -3.24 -1.11 -15.04
N ASP A 14 -2.04 -0.62 -14.78
CA ASP A 14 -1.74 0.74 -14.33
C ASP A 14 -0.35 1.18 -14.81
N ASP A 15 0.29 2.14 -14.13
CA ASP A 15 1.65 2.61 -14.42
C ASP A 15 2.75 1.71 -13.84
N GLY A 16 2.39 0.54 -13.32
CA GLY A 16 3.31 -0.49 -12.84
C GLY A 16 3.91 -1.34 -13.96
N ALA A 17 3.99 -2.65 -13.74
CA ALA A 17 4.60 -3.59 -14.69
C ALA A 17 3.95 -3.53 -16.08
N CYS A 18 4.73 -3.22 -17.10
CA CYS A 18 4.22 -3.03 -18.46
C CYS A 18 3.88 -4.33 -19.21
N ASN A 19 4.31 -5.48 -18.69
CA ASN A 19 4.03 -6.80 -19.24
C ASN A 19 4.33 -7.91 -18.23
N MET A 20 3.96 -9.14 -18.59
CA MET A 20 4.15 -10.34 -17.74
C MET A 20 5.63 -10.61 -17.40
N GLU A 21 6.55 -10.33 -18.33
CA GLU A 21 7.98 -10.57 -18.13
C GLU A 21 8.53 -9.62 -17.03
N GLU A 22 8.14 -8.35 -17.07
CA GLU A 22 8.52 -7.36 -16.05
C GLU A 22 7.91 -7.70 -14.71
N SER A 23 6.64 -8.13 -14.66
CA SER A 23 6.00 -8.63 -13.41
C SER A 23 6.81 -9.76 -12.77
N LEU A 24 7.18 -10.76 -13.57
CA LEU A 24 8.00 -11.88 -13.08
C LEU A 24 9.40 -11.45 -12.66
N GLN A 25 9.99 -10.46 -13.34
CA GLN A 25 11.29 -9.92 -12.97
C GLN A 25 11.21 -9.15 -11.65
N LEU A 26 10.19 -8.31 -11.45
CA LEU A 26 9.93 -7.64 -10.17
C LEU A 26 9.78 -8.64 -9.02
N LEU A 27 9.01 -9.70 -9.22
CA LEU A 27 8.84 -10.75 -8.20
C LEU A 27 10.16 -11.45 -7.86
N LYS A 28 11.05 -11.68 -8.84
CA LYS A 28 12.39 -12.24 -8.58
C LYS A 28 13.24 -11.28 -7.75
N GLU A 29 13.21 -10.00 -8.06
CA GLU A 29 13.93 -8.97 -7.30
C GLU A 29 13.40 -8.82 -5.87
N MET A 30 12.08 -8.89 -5.68
CA MET A 30 11.44 -8.93 -4.36
C MET A 30 11.87 -10.17 -3.57
N ALA A 31 11.83 -11.36 -4.21
CA ALA A 31 12.29 -12.60 -3.59
C ALA A 31 13.76 -12.54 -3.17
N ALA A 32 14.65 -11.98 -4.01
CA ALA A 32 16.05 -11.79 -3.71
C ALA A 32 16.29 -10.87 -2.49
N GLN A 33 15.35 -10.00 -2.17
CA GLN A 33 15.36 -9.13 -1.00
C GLN A 33 14.68 -9.75 0.23
N GLY A 34 14.22 -11.00 0.13
CA GLY A 34 13.63 -11.75 1.24
C GLY A 34 12.12 -11.53 1.40
N ILE A 35 11.45 -10.90 0.45
CA ILE A 35 9.99 -10.81 0.40
C ILE A 35 9.46 -12.19 -0.03
N THR A 36 8.57 -12.76 0.77
CA THR A 36 7.98 -14.10 0.51
C THR A 36 6.48 -14.04 0.27
N SER A 37 5.88 -12.92 0.56
CA SER A 37 4.46 -12.64 0.36
C SER A 37 4.23 -11.17 0.08
N LEU A 38 3.23 -10.86 -0.73
CA LEU A 38 2.87 -9.48 -1.03
C LEU A 38 1.38 -9.32 -1.37
N ILE A 39 0.88 -8.10 -1.20
CA ILE A 39 -0.43 -7.68 -1.70
C ILE A 39 -0.18 -6.78 -2.89
N ALA A 40 -0.65 -7.21 -4.06
CA ALA A 40 -0.65 -6.37 -5.26
C ALA A 40 -1.79 -5.36 -5.16
N THR A 41 -1.48 -4.08 -5.36
CA THR A 41 -2.39 -2.96 -5.12
C THR A 41 -2.46 -2.05 -6.34
N PRO A 42 -2.96 -2.52 -7.50
CA PRO A 42 -3.08 -1.66 -8.66
C PRO A 42 -3.98 -0.47 -8.38
N HIS A 43 -3.71 0.63 -9.08
CA HIS A 43 -4.49 1.86 -8.95
C HIS A 43 -5.95 1.71 -9.33
N PHE A 44 -6.81 2.43 -8.60
CA PHE A 44 -8.19 2.70 -8.98
C PHE A 44 -8.48 4.20 -8.88
N TYR A 45 -8.77 4.84 -10.02
CA TYR A 45 -9.18 6.23 -10.15
C TYR A 45 -10.66 6.28 -10.54
N ALA A 46 -11.51 6.77 -9.65
CA ALA A 46 -12.96 6.79 -9.87
C ALA A 46 -13.39 7.66 -11.07
N GLU A 47 -12.64 8.73 -11.34
CA GLU A 47 -12.95 9.69 -12.42
C GLU A 47 -12.52 9.17 -13.80
N ASP A 48 -11.45 8.38 -13.87
CA ASP A 48 -10.85 7.91 -15.13
C ASP A 48 -11.28 6.50 -15.51
N ASN A 49 -11.95 5.80 -14.61
CA ASN A 49 -12.30 4.41 -14.80
C ASN A 49 -13.69 4.25 -15.45
N HIS A 50 -13.73 3.64 -16.64
CA HIS A 50 -14.99 3.30 -17.31
C HIS A 50 -15.69 2.08 -16.69
N LEU A 51 -15.01 1.38 -15.76
CA LEU A 51 -15.52 0.22 -15.05
C LEU A 51 -16.03 0.63 -13.66
N THR A 52 -17.09 0.02 -13.20
CA THR A 52 -17.47 0.12 -11.78
C THR A 52 -16.38 -0.54 -10.92
N PRO A 53 -16.26 -0.20 -9.60
CA PRO A 53 -15.30 -0.85 -8.71
C PRO A 53 -15.36 -2.38 -8.75
N SER A 54 -16.56 -2.96 -8.77
CA SER A 54 -16.75 -4.41 -8.88
C SER A 54 -16.24 -4.99 -10.22
N GLN A 55 -16.52 -4.32 -11.34
CA GLN A 55 -16.04 -4.74 -12.65
C GLN A 55 -14.51 -4.65 -12.72
N HIS A 56 -13.94 -3.56 -12.19
CA HIS A 56 -12.49 -3.38 -12.09
C HIS A 56 -11.85 -4.53 -11.30
N SER A 57 -12.34 -4.79 -10.09
CA SER A 57 -11.83 -5.88 -9.24
C SER A 57 -11.87 -7.25 -9.94
N VAL A 58 -12.93 -7.54 -10.72
CA VAL A 58 -13.02 -8.79 -11.50
C VAL A 58 -11.95 -8.87 -12.60
N VAL A 59 -11.72 -7.77 -13.34
CA VAL A 59 -10.69 -7.73 -14.39
C VAL A 59 -9.31 -7.92 -13.78
N ILE A 60 -9.02 -7.22 -12.69
CA ILE A 60 -7.74 -7.32 -11.98
C ILE A 60 -7.52 -8.72 -11.39
N SER A 61 -8.54 -9.33 -10.78
CA SER A 61 -8.45 -10.70 -10.24
C SER A 61 -8.07 -11.72 -11.32
N ARG A 62 -8.58 -11.55 -12.54
CA ARG A 62 -8.20 -12.44 -13.68
C ARG A 62 -6.72 -12.26 -14.02
N LYS A 63 -6.24 -11.04 -14.16
CA LYS A 63 -4.83 -10.73 -14.44
C LYS A 63 -3.91 -11.27 -13.34
N LEU A 64 -4.31 -11.12 -12.07
CA LEU A 64 -3.58 -11.69 -10.95
C LEU A 64 -3.52 -13.22 -11.03
N SER A 65 -4.62 -13.90 -11.38
CA SER A 65 -4.63 -15.35 -11.54
C SER A 65 -3.62 -15.80 -12.61
N GLU A 66 -3.58 -15.11 -13.75
CA GLU A 66 -2.61 -15.38 -14.82
C GLU A 66 -1.15 -15.20 -14.32
N LEU A 67 -0.89 -14.14 -13.53
CA LEU A 67 0.42 -13.91 -12.93
C LEU A 67 0.79 -15.01 -11.93
N ASN A 68 -0.15 -15.40 -11.04
CA ASN A 68 0.06 -16.45 -10.05
C ASN A 68 0.38 -17.81 -10.71
N GLU A 69 -0.31 -18.17 -11.81
CA GLU A 69 -0.02 -19.39 -12.58
C GLU A 69 1.41 -19.41 -13.10
N LYS A 70 1.95 -18.26 -13.52
CA LYS A 70 3.33 -18.12 -14.01
C LYS A 70 4.36 -18.07 -12.87
N ALA A 71 4.00 -17.45 -11.75
CA ALA A 71 4.89 -17.28 -10.59
C ALA A 71 5.07 -18.59 -9.79
N LEU A 72 4.02 -19.40 -9.67
CA LEU A 72 4.01 -20.62 -8.85
C LEU A 72 5.13 -21.62 -9.20
N PRO A 73 5.34 -22.03 -10.47
CA PRO A 73 6.42 -22.97 -10.80
C PRO A 73 7.82 -22.40 -10.56
N LEU A 74 7.95 -21.07 -10.46
CA LEU A 74 9.21 -20.38 -10.19
C LEU A 74 9.47 -20.18 -8.69
N GLN A 75 8.55 -20.63 -7.82
CA GLN A 75 8.61 -20.46 -6.37
C GLN A 75 8.79 -18.99 -5.94
N LEU A 76 8.14 -18.09 -6.66
CA LEU A 76 8.13 -16.66 -6.36
C LEU A 76 7.19 -16.33 -5.19
N PRO A 77 7.25 -15.10 -4.63
CA PRO A 77 6.40 -14.71 -3.52
C PRO A 77 4.91 -14.99 -3.75
N LYS A 78 4.19 -15.34 -2.70
CA LYS A 78 2.72 -15.46 -2.75
C LYS A 78 2.09 -14.09 -2.92
N ILE A 79 1.11 -13.99 -3.81
CA ILE A 79 0.48 -12.71 -4.15
C ILE A 79 -1.00 -12.79 -3.81
N LYS A 80 -1.50 -11.80 -3.09
CA LYS A 80 -2.92 -11.54 -2.85
C LYS A 80 -3.34 -10.22 -3.46
N LEU A 81 -4.64 -9.99 -3.61
CA LEU A 81 -5.18 -8.78 -4.22
C LEU A 81 -5.62 -7.76 -3.18
N GLY A 82 -5.21 -6.53 -3.40
CA GLY A 82 -5.78 -5.32 -2.88
C GLY A 82 -5.92 -4.29 -4.01
N HIS A 83 -6.20 -3.06 -3.66
CA HIS A 83 -6.20 -1.94 -4.61
C HIS A 83 -5.70 -0.69 -3.89
N GLU A 84 -4.96 0.15 -4.61
CA GLU A 84 -4.68 1.52 -4.19
C GLU A 84 -5.76 2.42 -4.78
N VAL A 85 -6.69 2.81 -3.93
CA VAL A 85 -7.81 3.67 -4.33
C VAL A 85 -7.37 5.12 -4.19
N HIS A 86 -7.42 5.87 -5.29
CA HIS A 86 -7.22 7.31 -5.22
C HIS A 86 -8.45 7.97 -4.60
N TYR A 87 -8.22 8.86 -3.63
CA TYR A 87 -9.29 9.58 -2.95
C TYR A 87 -10.14 10.38 -3.94
N PHE A 88 -11.45 10.29 -3.78
CA PHE A 88 -12.43 11.13 -4.47
C PHE A 88 -13.50 11.63 -3.47
N SER A 89 -14.04 12.80 -3.72
CA SER A 89 -15.06 13.38 -2.85
C SER A 89 -16.33 12.51 -2.83
N GLY A 90 -16.86 12.25 -1.63
CA GLY A 90 -18.01 11.38 -1.43
C GLY A 90 -17.66 9.90 -1.21
N ILE A 91 -16.37 9.54 -1.15
CA ILE A 91 -15.93 8.15 -0.90
C ILE A 91 -16.57 7.57 0.37
N SER A 92 -16.80 8.39 1.39
CA SER A 92 -17.39 7.99 2.66
C SER A 92 -18.85 7.50 2.56
N GLN A 93 -19.50 7.75 1.43
CA GLN A 93 -20.88 7.33 1.14
C GLN A 93 -20.96 6.33 -0.02
N CYS A 94 -19.82 5.95 -0.60
CA CYS A 94 -19.73 5.10 -1.78
C CYS A 94 -19.51 3.63 -1.39
N GLU A 95 -20.58 2.88 -1.13
CA GLU A 95 -20.51 1.45 -0.81
C GLU A 95 -19.92 0.63 -1.96
N GLU A 96 -20.06 1.10 -3.20
CA GLU A 96 -19.52 0.45 -4.40
C GLU A 96 -17.99 0.30 -4.37
N VAL A 97 -17.29 1.05 -3.51
CA VAL A 97 -15.84 0.96 -3.36
C VAL A 97 -15.40 -0.29 -2.55
N LEU A 98 -16.29 -0.90 -1.77
CA LEU A 98 -15.96 -2.02 -0.90
C LEU A 98 -15.37 -3.25 -1.62
N PRO A 99 -15.74 -3.58 -2.87
CA PRO A 99 -15.05 -4.63 -3.64
C PRO A 99 -13.56 -4.39 -3.91
N LEU A 100 -13.05 -3.16 -3.69
CA LEU A 100 -11.64 -2.81 -3.82
C LEU A 100 -10.85 -3.00 -2.51
N CYS A 101 -11.53 -3.29 -1.41
CA CYS A 101 -10.87 -3.65 -0.16
C CYS A 101 -10.00 -4.91 -0.33
N PHE A 102 -9.04 -5.08 0.53
CA PHE A 102 -8.30 -6.32 0.63
C PHE A 102 -9.28 -7.45 0.94
N LYS A 103 -9.29 -8.46 0.09
CA LYS A 103 -10.36 -9.47 0.05
C LYS A 103 -10.56 -10.13 1.41
N GLY A 104 -11.81 -10.23 1.87
CA GLY A 104 -12.16 -10.72 3.21
C GLY A 104 -11.71 -9.81 4.36
N GLY A 105 -10.93 -8.78 4.06
CA GLY A 105 -10.32 -7.90 5.04
C GLY A 105 -11.18 -6.67 5.37
N LYS A 106 -10.72 -5.96 6.39
CA LYS A 106 -11.31 -4.69 6.86
C LYS A 106 -10.42 -3.49 6.55
N HIS A 107 -9.59 -3.61 5.52
CA HIS A 107 -8.63 -2.60 5.13
C HIS A 107 -8.65 -2.39 3.61
N PHE A 108 -8.30 -1.18 3.19
CA PHE A 108 -7.92 -0.89 1.81
C PHE A 108 -6.86 0.20 1.80
N LEU A 109 -6.07 0.26 0.74
CA LEU A 109 -5.04 1.29 0.60
C LEU A 109 -5.67 2.52 -0.04
N LEU A 110 -5.50 3.69 0.61
CA LEU A 110 -6.06 4.98 0.18
C LEU A 110 -4.94 5.94 -0.13
N GLU A 111 -4.82 6.34 -1.40
CA GLU A 111 -3.95 7.42 -1.83
C GLU A 111 -4.68 8.76 -1.75
N LEU A 112 -4.13 9.73 -1.03
CA LEU A 112 -4.67 11.09 -0.96
C LEU A 112 -4.10 11.96 -2.08
N SER A 113 -4.82 13.02 -2.43
CA SER A 113 -4.36 13.98 -3.44
C SER A 113 -3.05 14.67 -3.02
N TYR A 114 -2.11 14.77 -3.95
CA TYR A 114 -0.85 15.51 -3.73
C TYR A 114 -1.03 17.03 -3.71
N ASN A 115 -2.13 17.54 -4.27
CA ASN A 115 -2.31 18.98 -4.44
C ASN A 115 -2.88 19.64 -3.19
N HIS A 116 -3.84 19.00 -2.55
CA HIS A 116 -4.51 19.57 -1.38
C HIS A 116 -5.17 18.50 -0.52
N ILE A 117 -4.88 18.54 0.79
CA ILE A 117 -5.60 17.77 1.81
C ILE A 117 -6.15 18.80 2.79
N GLY A 118 -7.47 18.98 2.77
CA GLY A 118 -8.20 19.82 3.72
C GLY A 118 -8.90 18.99 4.79
N SER A 119 -9.44 19.64 5.82
CA SER A 119 -10.17 18.98 6.92
C SER A 119 -11.38 18.17 6.43
N SER A 120 -12.00 18.53 5.29
CA SER A 120 -13.07 17.74 4.69
C SER A 120 -12.64 16.35 4.27
N VAL A 121 -11.42 16.20 3.72
CA VAL A 121 -10.83 14.91 3.37
C VAL A 121 -10.65 14.06 4.62
N VAL A 122 -10.13 14.66 5.69
CA VAL A 122 -9.93 13.97 6.99
C VAL A 122 -11.28 13.50 7.56
N THR A 123 -12.31 14.35 7.48
CA THR A 123 -13.67 13.97 7.91
C THR A 123 -14.19 12.78 7.11
N GLU A 124 -14.04 12.78 5.79
CA GLU A 124 -14.48 11.64 4.95
C GLU A 124 -13.73 10.34 5.26
N ILE A 125 -12.45 10.39 5.64
CA ILE A 125 -11.70 9.20 6.07
C ILE A 125 -12.30 8.62 7.36
N VAL A 126 -12.65 9.47 8.32
CA VAL A 126 -13.30 9.06 9.57
C VAL A 126 -14.68 8.49 9.29
N ASP A 127 -15.49 9.21 8.51
CA ASP A 127 -16.85 8.78 8.14
C ASP A 127 -16.83 7.45 7.38
N PHE A 128 -15.88 7.25 6.46
CA PHE A 128 -15.69 5.96 5.78
C PHE A 128 -15.48 4.82 6.77
N SER A 129 -14.56 5.02 7.71
CA SER A 129 -14.27 4.00 8.72
C SER A 129 -15.47 3.68 9.61
N LEU A 130 -16.25 4.69 9.96
CA LEU A 130 -17.46 4.54 10.78
C LEU A 130 -18.62 3.89 10.01
N ASN A 131 -18.84 4.32 8.76
CA ASN A 131 -19.98 3.87 7.95
C ASN A 131 -19.83 2.40 7.50
N PHE A 132 -18.62 1.99 7.13
CA PHE A 132 -18.39 0.67 6.55
C PHE A 132 -17.64 -0.31 7.47
N GLY A 133 -17.12 0.15 8.61
CA GLY A 133 -16.30 -0.67 9.49
C GLY A 133 -14.99 -1.13 8.84
N VAL A 134 -14.55 -0.42 7.79
CA VAL A 134 -13.32 -0.65 7.04
C VAL A 134 -12.32 0.44 7.38
N LYS A 135 -11.10 0.07 7.70
CA LYS A 135 -10.02 0.99 8.08
C LYS A 135 -9.15 1.32 6.87
N PRO A 136 -9.12 2.58 6.40
CA PRO A 136 -8.18 2.99 5.37
C PRO A 136 -6.74 2.89 5.85
N ILE A 137 -5.85 2.39 4.99
CA ILE A 137 -4.40 2.49 5.13
C ILE A 137 -3.96 3.64 4.22
N LEU A 138 -3.51 4.74 4.80
CA LEU A 138 -3.05 5.88 4.01
C LEU A 138 -1.72 5.54 3.36
N ALA A 139 -1.69 5.49 2.03
CA ALA A 139 -0.52 5.18 1.24
C ALA A 139 0.54 6.27 1.40
N HIS A 140 1.82 5.87 1.42
CA HIS A 140 3.00 6.76 1.41
C HIS A 140 2.81 8.07 2.20
N ILE A 141 2.47 7.92 3.50
CA ILE A 141 2.12 9.02 4.42
C ILE A 141 3.15 10.17 4.45
N GLU A 142 4.42 9.88 4.18
CA GLU A 142 5.50 10.86 4.13
C GLU A 142 5.33 11.93 3.05
N ARG A 143 4.53 11.66 2.02
CA ARG A 143 4.27 12.60 0.94
C ARG A 143 3.36 13.75 1.38
N TYR A 144 2.59 13.56 2.46
CA TYR A 144 1.57 14.49 2.93
C TYR A 144 2.04 15.46 4.01
N VAL A 145 3.27 15.37 4.48
CA VAL A 145 3.79 16.11 5.64
C VAL A 145 3.75 17.65 5.50
N ARG A 146 3.59 18.16 4.29
CA ARG A 146 3.52 19.60 4.01
C ARG A 146 2.10 20.13 3.87
N HIS A 147 1.09 19.28 3.92
CA HIS A 147 -0.31 19.69 3.80
C HIS A 147 -0.82 20.29 5.10
N GLU A 148 -1.72 21.28 4.99
CA GLU A 148 -2.28 22.00 6.14
C GLU A 148 -2.97 21.05 7.14
N ALA A 149 -3.76 20.09 6.64
CA ALA A 149 -4.47 19.13 7.47
C ALA A 149 -3.62 17.94 7.94
N PHE A 150 -2.29 17.96 7.74
CA PHE A 150 -1.47 16.79 8.12
C PHE A 150 -1.53 16.46 9.61
N SER A 151 -1.63 17.46 10.49
CA SER A 151 -1.81 17.23 11.92
C SER A 151 -3.14 16.53 12.25
N GLU A 152 -4.20 16.82 11.51
CA GLU A 152 -5.49 16.15 11.65
C GLU A 152 -5.41 14.71 11.15
N VAL A 153 -4.69 14.47 10.04
CA VAL A 153 -4.40 13.10 9.55
C VAL A 153 -3.67 12.28 10.61
N LEU A 154 -2.65 12.84 11.26
CA LEU A 154 -1.96 12.16 12.36
C LEU A 154 -2.88 11.89 13.57
N GLN A 155 -3.82 12.78 13.82
CA GLN A 155 -4.79 12.62 14.92
C GLN A 155 -5.73 11.42 14.65
N ILE A 156 -6.32 11.30 13.47
CA ILE A 156 -7.21 10.18 13.13
C ILE A 156 -6.50 8.83 13.12
N ILE A 157 -5.20 8.80 12.78
CA ILE A 157 -4.36 7.60 12.93
C ILE A 157 -4.23 7.20 14.39
N LYS A 158 -3.95 8.15 15.30
CA LYS A 158 -3.89 7.89 16.75
C LYS A 158 -5.21 7.40 17.32
N GLU A 159 -6.31 7.93 16.83
CA GLU A 159 -7.67 7.56 17.25
C GLU A 159 -8.10 6.20 16.68
N GLY A 160 -7.35 5.66 15.72
CA GLY A 160 -7.58 4.34 15.15
C GLY A 160 -8.58 4.30 14.00
N PHE A 161 -8.96 5.47 13.43
CA PHE A 161 -9.82 5.55 12.25
C PHE A 161 -9.09 5.23 10.95
N ALA A 162 -7.77 5.40 10.92
CA ALA A 162 -6.92 5.05 9.80
C ALA A 162 -5.61 4.43 10.28
N GLU A 163 -4.90 3.77 9.38
CA GLU A 163 -3.51 3.35 9.53
C GLU A 163 -2.65 4.02 8.46
N ALA A 164 -1.34 3.90 8.54
CA ALA A 164 -0.46 4.52 7.56
C ALA A 164 0.64 3.57 7.09
N GLN A 165 0.90 3.64 5.78
CA GLN A 165 2.01 2.97 5.11
C GLN A 165 3.07 4.01 4.73
N LEU A 166 4.33 3.63 4.90
CA LEU A 166 5.52 4.42 4.54
C LEU A 166 6.27 3.71 3.41
N ASN A 167 6.72 4.47 2.40
CA ASN A 167 7.52 3.91 1.32
C ASN A 167 8.96 3.61 1.75
N CYS A 168 9.52 2.50 1.26
CA CYS A 168 10.93 2.15 1.45
C CYS A 168 11.86 3.27 0.96
N ASP A 169 11.56 3.85 -0.19
CA ASP A 169 12.37 4.92 -0.77
C ASP A 169 12.46 6.18 0.10
N SER A 170 11.45 6.48 0.88
CA SER A 170 11.47 7.64 1.79
C SER A 170 12.47 7.46 2.96
N VAL A 171 12.72 6.21 3.35
CA VAL A 171 13.75 5.86 4.33
C VAL A 171 15.16 5.97 3.72
N ILE A 172 15.27 5.68 2.44
CA ILE A 172 16.54 5.67 1.69
C ILE A 172 16.93 7.07 1.23
N ASP A 173 15.96 7.88 0.79
CA ASP A 173 16.19 9.27 0.39
C ASP A 173 16.55 10.14 1.60
N LYS A 174 17.75 10.73 1.58
CA LYS A 174 18.26 11.60 2.65
C LYS A 174 17.35 12.81 2.95
N ARG A 175 16.57 13.26 1.97
CA ARG A 175 15.66 14.43 2.11
C ARG A 175 14.41 14.07 2.92
N LEU A 176 13.89 12.84 2.76
CA LEU A 176 12.68 12.36 3.43
C LEU A 176 12.99 11.53 4.69
N ARG A 177 14.20 10.99 4.80
CA ARG A 177 14.62 10.07 5.88
C ARG A 177 14.31 10.58 7.28
N ARG A 178 14.54 11.88 7.52
CA ARG A 178 14.30 12.44 8.86
C ARG A 178 12.83 12.37 9.25
N VAL A 179 11.94 12.82 8.36
CA VAL A 179 10.50 12.78 8.63
C VAL A 179 9.99 11.33 8.72
N SER A 180 10.48 10.45 7.86
CA SER A 180 10.15 9.01 7.92
C SER A 180 10.53 8.39 9.27
N PHE A 181 11.72 8.71 9.79
CA PHE A 181 12.15 8.25 11.10
C PHE A 181 11.30 8.82 12.24
N ASP A 182 10.95 10.09 12.16
CA ASP A 182 10.12 10.74 13.17
C ASP A 182 8.71 10.12 13.19
N LEU A 183 8.11 9.84 12.03
CA LEU A 183 6.83 9.16 11.91
C LEU A 183 6.84 7.73 12.49
N ILE A 184 7.88 6.94 12.17
CA ILE A 184 8.05 5.59 12.72
C ILE A 184 8.20 5.64 14.25
N LYS A 185 9.09 6.48 14.77
CA LYS A 185 9.38 6.57 16.21
C LYS A 185 8.19 7.06 17.04
N GLN A 186 7.32 7.89 16.46
CA GLN A 186 6.11 8.36 17.09
C GLN A 186 4.94 7.38 16.96
N GLY A 187 5.13 6.24 16.27
CA GLY A 187 4.13 5.19 16.15
C GLY A 187 3.00 5.51 15.18
N TYR A 188 3.19 6.43 14.25
CA TYR A 188 2.19 6.75 13.23
C TYR A 188 2.18 5.76 12.06
N VAL A 189 3.32 5.06 11.82
CA VAL A 189 3.47 4.14 10.70
C VAL A 189 3.16 2.72 11.14
N SER A 190 2.19 2.09 10.48
CA SER A 190 1.80 0.70 10.70
C SER A 190 2.54 -0.26 9.75
N TYR A 191 2.87 0.19 8.54
CA TYR A 191 3.43 -0.64 7.47
C TYR A 191 4.58 0.03 6.74
N LEU A 192 5.58 -0.77 6.38
CA LEU A 192 6.62 -0.42 5.42
C LEU A 192 6.35 -1.20 4.15
N ALA A 193 6.37 -0.54 2.98
CA ALA A 193 6.11 -1.18 1.70
C ALA A 193 6.97 -0.59 0.58
N THR A 194 7.08 -1.30 -0.55
CA THR A 194 7.96 -0.85 -1.64
C THR A 194 7.34 0.21 -2.51
N ASP A 195 6.04 0.11 -2.79
CA ASP A 195 5.39 0.89 -3.83
C ASP A 195 6.10 0.69 -5.19
N ALA A 196 6.56 -0.57 -5.44
CA ALA A 196 7.36 -0.91 -6.60
C ALA A 196 6.51 -0.97 -7.87
N HIS A 197 6.99 -0.34 -8.95
CA HIS A 197 6.29 -0.25 -10.24
C HIS A 197 7.06 -0.92 -11.36
N ASN A 198 8.38 -0.84 -11.35
CA ASN A 198 9.25 -1.35 -12.42
C ASN A 198 10.64 -1.67 -11.86
N THR A 199 11.52 -2.19 -12.72
CA THR A 199 12.87 -2.62 -12.32
C THR A 199 13.94 -1.52 -12.43
N TYR A 200 13.58 -0.30 -12.82
CA TYR A 200 14.56 0.77 -13.13
C TYR A 200 14.28 2.09 -12.41
N ASP A 201 13.08 2.68 -12.50
CA ASP A 201 12.76 3.97 -11.87
C ASP A 201 12.25 3.82 -10.42
N ARG A 202 11.35 2.85 -10.23
CA ARG A 202 10.70 2.54 -8.94
C ARG A 202 10.86 1.06 -8.60
N PRO A 203 12.12 0.55 -8.48
CA PRO A 203 12.36 -0.85 -8.15
C PRO A 203 12.06 -1.16 -6.69
N PRO A 204 11.86 -2.44 -6.33
CA PRO A 204 11.72 -2.81 -4.93
C PRO A 204 13.05 -2.62 -4.20
N ARG A 205 13.04 -1.81 -3.13
CA ARG A 205 14.24 -1.52 -2.29
C ARG A 205 14.00 -1.86 -0.83
N TYR A 206 13.30 -2.95 -0.58
CA TYR A 206 12.89 -3.35 0.77
C TYR A 206 14.05 -3.66 1.69
N SER A 207 15.02 -4.46 1.24
CA SER A 207 16.16 -4.88 2.06
C SER A 207 17.03 -3.70 2.51
N GLU A 208 17.23 -2.69 1.65
CA GLU A 208 17.99 -1.48 1.99
C GLU A 208 17.26 -0.65 3.07
N ALA A 209 15.96 -0.46 2.92
CA ALA A 209 15.15 0.25 3.91
C ALA A 209 15.17 -0.46 5.28
N VAL A 210 14.99 -1.79 5.27
CA VAL A 210 15.05 -2.64 6.48
C VAL A 210 16.40 -2.50 7.18
N GLU A 211 17.51 -2.53 6.46
CA GLU A 211 18.85 -2.36 7.02
C GLU A 211 19.00 -0.98 7.68
N ILE A 212 18.54 0.07 7.02
CA ILE A 212 18.59 1.45 7.54
C ILE A 212 17.72 1.58 8.82
N ILE A 213 16.48 1.11 8.80
CA ILE A 213 15.58 1.14 9.96
C ILE A 213 16.20 0.37 11.13
N SER A 214 16.65 -0.85 10.89
CA SER A 214 17.27 -1.70 11.92
C SER A 214 18.45 -1.02 12.59
N LYS A 215 19.31 -0.33 11.81
CA LYS A 215 20.52 0.36 12.31
C LYS A 215 20.24 1.70 12.99
N LYS A 216 19.23 2.46 12.52
CA LYS A 216 19.02 3.87 12.91
C LYS A 216 17.85 4.08 13.87
N ILE A 217 16.86 3.21 13.82
CA ILE A 217 15.65 3.29 14.68
C ILE A 217 15.67 2.16 15.69
N GLY A 218 15.91 0.93 15.23
CA GLY A 218 16.00 -0.25 16.08
C GLY A 218 15.21 -1.44 15.53
N ARG A 219 15.60 -2.63 15.97
CA ARG A 219 14.97 -3.89 15.54
C ARG A 219 13.54 -4.03 16.02
N SER A 220 13.22 -3.49 17.20
CA SER A 220 11.87 -3.57 17.77
C SER A 220 10.83 -2.90 16.88
N GLU A 221 11.12 -1.68 16.39
CA GLU A 221 10.19 -0.96 15.52
C GLU A 221 10.05 -1.67 14.16
N LEU A 222 11.17 -2.15 13.61
CA LEU A 222 11.12 -2.96 12.39
C LEU A 222 10.26 -4.22 12.56
N GLN A 223 10.40 -4.93 13.68
CA GLN A 223 9.60 -6.13 13.96
C GLN A 223 8.11 -5.83 14.04
N LYS A 224 7.71 -4.68 14.60
CA LYS A 224 6.30 -4.25 14.61
C LYS A 224 5.76 -4.06 13.20
N LEU A 225 6.49 -3.32 12.35
CA LEU A 225 6.09 -3.09 10.95
C LEU A 225 5.93 -4.42 10.18
N GLN A 226 6.89 -5.34 10.36
CA GLN A 226 6.86 -6.65 9.72
C GLN A 226 5.72 -7.54 10.24
N TYR A 227 5.47 -7.51 11.54
CA TYR A 227 4.38 -8.26 12.16
C TYR A 227 3.02 -7.77 11.63
N ASN A 228 2.82 -6.46 11.56
CA ASN A 228 1.58 -5.88 11.04
C ASN A 228 1.35 -6.27 9.57
N ALA A 229 2.38 -6.16 8.73
CA ALA A 229 2.30 -6.53 7.31
C ALA A 229 1.98 -8.03 7.13
N THR A 230 2.61 -8.90 7.93
CA THR A 230 2.33 -10.35 7.88
C THR A 230 0.90 -10.65 8.32
N ARG A 231 0.42 -10.04 9.41
CA ARG A 231 -0.96 -10.20 9.85
C ARG A 231 -1.96 -9.74 8.80
N LEU A 232 -1.74 -8.57 8.20
CA LEU A 232 -2.62 -8.04 7.16
C LEU A 232 -2.70 -9.00 5.97
N PHE A 233 -1.56 -9.56 5.55
CA PHE A 233 -1.54 -10.56 4.48
C PHE A 233 -2.28 -11.84 4.87
N GLU A 234 -2.14 -12.32 6.10
CA GLU A 234 -2.83 -13.52 6.59
C GLU A 234 -4.35 -13.31 6.69
N GLU A 235 -4.79 -12.11 7.08
CA GLU A 235 -6.21 -11.72 7.17
C GLU A 235 -6.85 -11.46 5.79
N THR A 236 -6.05 -11.21 4.75
CA THR A 236 -6.53 -11.06 3.37
C THR A 236 -6.77 -12.45 2.78
N GLU A 237 -7.92 -12.68 2.16
CA GLU A 237 -8.25 -13.95 1.48
C GLU A 237 -7.54 -14.06 0.12
N ASP A 238 -7.52 -15.29 -0.44
CA ASP A 238 -6.94 -15.57 -1.77
C ASP A 238 -7.88 -15.12 -2.92
#